data_d9c02d866d7ce902fe69faa1bec4cee3
#
_entry.id   d9c02d866d7ce902fe69faa1bec4cee3
#
_cell.length_a   1.000
_cell.length_b   1.000
_cell.length_c   1.000
_cell.angle_alpha   90.00
_cell.angle_beta   90.00
_cell.angle_gamma   90.00
#
_symmetry.space_group_name_H-M   'P 1'
#
loop_
_entity.id
_entity.type
_entity.pdbx_description
1 polymer ?
#
loop_
_entity_poly.entity_id
_entity_poly.type
_entity_poly.pdbx_seq_one_letter_code
_entity_poly.pdbx_strand_id
1 'polypeptide(L)'
;MFTAFKRFCVFLLAAVVLFPVGSASADVSLPAPQRTGGSGVFDALGSRASAVGADFASMKDVSLENLSTVLWAATGLNRGEKGWTVPMAMGMEPYVKIYVARADGTFLYDWRAHALKEVSKEDVRGRVGKQDFVAKAPCTLIFVSDSAALSKKFKDDDGEEFAAVAAGAMTQNVYLASGALGIGTRYIRSARDDAIERILSLRDDDDVLCIMPMGVKPGA
;
A
#
# COMPACT_ATOMS: atom_id res chain seq x y z
N MET A 1 54.88 35.76 -55.64
CA MET A 1 54.72 34.39 -55.18
C MET A 1 53.96 34.46 -53.84
N PHE A 2 52.64 34.47 -53.91
CA PHE A 2 51.78 34.67 -52.74
C PHE A 2 51.16 33.36 -52.30
N THR A 3 51.49 32.89 -51.11
CA THR A 3 50.93 31.67 -50.48
C THR A 3 49.73 32.05 -49.63
N ALA A 4 48.56 31.56 -50.05
CA ALA A 4 47.29 31.76 -49.34
C ALA A 4 47.16 30.77 -48.16
N PHE A 5 46.98 31.32 -46.98
CA PHE A 5 46.72 30.58 -45.74
C PHE A 5 45.21 30.36 -45.60
N LYS A 6 44.74 29.15 -45.80
CA LYS A 6 43.34 28.76 -45.55
C LYS A 6 43.15 28.56 -44.07
N ARG A 7 42.33 29.43 -43.40
CA ARG A 7 41.84 29.24 -42.07
C ARG A 7 40.68 28.24 -42.06
N PHE A 8 40.88 27.09 -41.43
CA PHE A 8 39.83 26.09 -41.16
C PHE A 8 39.14 26.50 -39.85
N CYS A 9 37.88 26.95 -39.93
CA CYS A 9 37.02 27.09 -38.72
C CYS A 9 36.40 25.74 -38.39
N VAL A 10 36.81 25.16 -37.28
CA VAL A 10 36.15 23.98 -36.69
C VAL A 10 35.01 24.49 -35.80
N PHE A 11 33.78 24.27 -36.25
CA PHE A 11 32.60 24.48 -35.40
C PHE A 11 32.46 23.26 -34.46
N LEU A 12 32.71 23.47 -33.15
CA LEU A 12 32.40 22.50 -32.13
C LEU A 12 30.90 22.58 -31.84
N LEU A 13 30.11 21.61 -32.31
CA LEU A 13 28.74 21.43 -31.93
C LEU A 13 28.75 20.81 -30.49
N ALA A 14 28.44 21.59 -29.48
CA ALA A 14 28.19 21.08 -28.15
C ALA A 14 26.78 20.43 -28.13
N ALA A 15 26.74 19.12 -28.13
CA ALA A 15 25.49 18.36 -27.89
C ALA A 15 25.10 18.54 -26.41
N VAL A 16 24.05 19.31 -26.16
CA VAL A 16 23.40 19.37 -24.85
C VAL A 16 22.64 18.06 -24.63
N VAL A 17 23.22 17.16 -23.85
CA VAL A 17 22.53 15.95 -23.42
C VAL A 17 21.56 16.39 -22.29
N LEU A 18 20.30 16.55 -22.65
CA LEU A 18 19.20 16.69 -21.69
C LEU A 18 19.01 15.33 -20.99
N PHE A 19 19.55 15.20 -19.78
CA PHE A 19 19.15 14.13 -18.90
C PHE A 19 17.68 14.32 -18.53
N PRO A 20 16.81 13.29 -18.65
CA PRO A 20 15.46 13.39 -18.14
C PRO A 20 15.56 13.67 -16.64
N VAL A 21 15.02 14.80 -16.19
CA VAL A 21 14.81 15.07 -14.78
C VAL A 21 13.83 14.01 -14.31
N GLY A 22 14.32 12.99 -13.59
CA GLY A 22 13.49 12.00 -12.95
C GLY A 22 12.45 12.74 -12.11
N SER A 23 11.17 12.48 -12.39
CA SER A 23 10.06 13.03 -11.61
C SER A 23 10.30 12.63 -10.16
N ALA A 24 10.53 13.59 -9.27
CA ALA A 24 10.70 13.29 -7.86
C ALA A 24 9.44 12.53 -7.39
N SER A 25 9.65 11.38 -6.75
CA SER A 25 8.59 10.62 -6.10
C SER A 25 7.94 11.50 -5.04
N ALA A 26 6.62 11.65 -5.08
CA ALA A 26 5.90 12.49 -4.15
C ALA A 26 5.42 11.65 -2.96
N ASP A 27 6.33 11.43 -1.99
CA ASP A 27 5.97 10.78 -0.73
C ASP A 27 4.94 11.62 0.04
N VAL A 28 3.92 10.97 0.60
CA VAL A 28 2.85 11.62 1.36
C VAL A 28 3.03 11.30 2.85
N SER A 29 3.40 12.31 3.65
CA SER A 29 3.36 12.17 5.11
C SER A 29 1.93 11.98 5.57
N LEU A 30 1.68 10.93 6.35
CA LEU A 30 0.36 10.68 6.92
C LEU A 30 0.16 11.53 8.19
N PRO A 31 -1.06 12.04 8.44
CA PRO A 31 -1.40 12.66 9.72
C PRO A 31 -1.20 11.67 10.88
N ALA A 32 -1.07 12.17 12.11
CA ALA A 32 -1.03 11.30 13.29
C ALA A 32 -2.29 10.43 13.37
N PRO A 33 -2.16 9.11 13.56
CA PRO A 33 -3.31 8.23 13.63
C PRO A 33 -4.12 8.45 14.90
N GLN A 34 -5.42 8.25 14.84
CA GLN A 34 -6.28 8.22 16.04
C GLN A 34 -5.94 6.98 16.86
N ARG A 35 -5.43 7.17 18.07
CA ARG A 35 -5.01 6.07 18.98
C ARG A 35 -5.93 5.87 20.16
N THR A 36 -6.88 6.77 20.36
CA THR A 36 -7.81 6.77 21.51
C THR A 36 -9.21 7.16 21.06
N GLY A 37 -10.22 6.80 21.85
CA GLY A 37 -11.62 7.05 21.51
C GLY A 37 -12.18 6.05 20.49
N GLY A 38 -13.28 6.37 19.89
CA GLY A 38 -14.01 5.47 18.98
C GLY A 38 -14.88 4.44 19.73
N SER A 39 -15.30 3.38 19.03
CA SER A 39 -16.10 2.28 19.59
C SER A 39 -15.29 1.43 20.55
N GLY A 40 -15.92 0.93 21.63
CA GLY A 40 -15.32 -0.09 22.47
C GLY A 40 -15.02 -1.36 21.66
N VAL A 41 -14.05 -2.17 22.13
CA VAL A 41 -13.64 -3.38 21.40
C VAL A 41 -14.79 -4.36 21.16
N PHE A 42 -15.69 -4.52 22.13
CA PHE A 42 -16.85 -5.42 21.99
C PHE A 42 -17.89 -4.87 21.02
N ASP A 43 -18.11 -3.56 20.99
CA ASP A 43 -19.00 -2.92 20.03
C ASP A 43 -18.43 -3.03 18.60
N ALA A 44 -17.11 -2.83 18.44
CA ALA A 44 -16.41 -2.99 17.19
C ALA A 44 -16.48 -4.43 16.66
N LEU A 45 -16.30 -5.43 17.54
CA LEU A 45 -16.45 -6.84 17.19
C LEU A 45 -17.90 -7.20 16.84
N GLY A 46 -18.87 -6.70 17.59
CA GLY A 46 -20.30 -6.94 17.37
C GLY A 46 -20.83 -6.33 16.07
N SER A 47 -20.26 -5.21 15.64
CA SER A 47 -20.66 -4.50 14.42
C SER A 47 -19.81 -4.84 13.18
N ARG A 48 -18.69 -5.56 13.33
CA ARG A 48 -17.80 -5.92 12.24
C ARG A 48 -18.55 -6.70 11.14
N ALA A 49 -18.56 -6.18 9.95
CA ALA A 49 -19.15 -6.83 8.77
C ALA A 49 -18.31 -6.55 7.52
N SER A 50 -18.33 -7.47 6.56
CA SER A 50 -17.84 -7.20 5.21
C SER A 50 -18.84 -6.32 4.46
N ALA A 51 -18.37 -5.28 3.79
CA ALA A 51 -19.20 -4.46 2.91
C ALA A 51 -19.78 -5.31 1.76
N VAL A 52 -20.98 -5.00 1.34
CA VAL A 52 -21.58 -5.60 0.15
C VAL A 52 -20.88 -5.03 -1.10
N GLY A 53 -20.59 -5.89 -2.08
CA GLY A 53 -19.83 -5.45 -3.27
C GLY A 53 -20.50 -4.30 -4.04
N ALA A 54 -21.81 -4.30 -4.14
CA ALA A 54 -22.58 -3.25 -4.83
C ALA A 54 -22.42 -1.87 -4.17
N ASP A 55 -22.19 -1.80 -2.86
CA ASP A 55 -22.14 -0.54 -2.11
C ASP A 55 -20.91 0.29 -2.45
N PHE A 56 -19.79 -0.34 -2.90
CA PHE A 56 -18.56 0.39 -3.23
C PHE A 56 -18.74 1.49 -4.27
N ALA A 57 -19.71 1.36 -5.17
CA ALA A 57 -19.99 2.38 -6.17
C ALA A 57 -20.56 3.69 -5.59
N SER A 58 -21.13 3.65 -4.37
CA SER A 58 -21.72 4.80 -3.68
C SER A 58 -20.85 5.32 -2.54
N MET A 59 -19.75 4.63 -2.19
CA MET A 59 -18.85 5.05 -1.14
C MET A 59 -18.01 6.26 -1.57
N LYS A 60 -17.65 7.09 -0.59
CA LYS A 60 -16.81 8.27 -0.78
C LYS A 60 -15.34 7.95 -0.50
N ASP A 61 -14.47 8.86 -0.93
CA ASP A 61 -13.03 8.77 -0.68
C ASP A 61 -12.71 8.66 0.81
N VAL A 62 -11.67 7.90 1.11
CA VAL A 62 -11.11 7.78 2.45
C VAL A 62 -10.12 8.93 2.64
N SER A 63 -10.36 9.79 3.62
CA SER A 63 -9.45 10.89 3.94
C SER A 63 -8.08 10.38 4.41
N LEU A 64 -7.04 11.21 4.32
CA LEU A 64 -5.71 10.84 4.80
C LEU A 64 -5.67 10.57 6.31
N GLU A 65 -6.50 11.24 7.12
CA GLU A 65 -6.66 11.02 8.55
C GLU A 65 -7.21 9.62 8.84
N ASN A 66 -8.27 9.26 8.14
CA ASN A 66 -8.89 7.94 8.29
C ASN A 66 -7.97 6.83 7.77
N LEU A 67 -7.34 7.04 6.60
CA LEU A 67 -6.38 6.09 6.03
C LEU A 67 -5.17 5.90 6.95
N SER A 68 -4.64 6.98 7.52
CA SER A 68 -3.57 6.96 8.52
C SER A 68 -3.92 6.04 9.69
N THR A 69 -5.12 6.21 10.26
CA THR A 69 -5.61 5.40 11.39
C THR A 69 -5.77 3.92 11.00
N VAL A 70 -6.33 3.64 9.83
CA VAL A 70 -6.50 2.25 9.34
C VAL A 70 -5.14 1.57 9.10
N LEU A 71 -4.19 2.27 8.47
CA LEU A 71 -2.85 1.73 8.21
C LEU A 71 -2.07 1.50 9.50
N TRP A 72 -2.16 2.44 10.45
CA TRP A 72 -1.59 2.26 11.78
C TRP A 72 -2.21 1.07 12.51
N ALA A 73 -3.53 0.91 12.48
CA ALA A 73 -4.20 -0.23 13.08
C ALA A 73 -3.75 -1.56 12.46
N ALA A 74 -3.49 -1.58 11.17
CA ALA A 74 -3.02 -2.78 10.47
C ALA A 74 -1.63 -3.23 10.93
N THR A 75 -0.65 -2.32 11.03
CA THR A 75 0.74 -2.71 11.35
C THR A 75 1.60 -1.57 11.89
N GLY A 76 1.01 -0.52 12.45
CA GLY A 76 1.76 0.62 12.98
C GLY A 76 2.44 0.35 14.32
N LEU A 77 3.40 1.19 14.65
CA LEU A 77 4.06 1.18 15.97
C LEU A 77 3.08 1.61 17.08
N ASN A 78 2.93 0.80 18.11
CA ASN A 78 2.08 1.09 19.26
C ASN A 78 2.84 1.10 20.61
N ARG A 79 4.05 0.58 20.68
CA ARG A 79 4.90 0.53 21.88
C ARG A 79 6.36 0.78 21.52
N GLY A 80 6.89 1.96 21.85
CA GLY A 80 8.29 2.31 21.61
C GLY A 80 8.74 2.02 20.17
N GLU A 81 9.97 1.58 20.03
CA GLU A 81 10.57 1.30 18.70
C GLU A 81 10.33 -0.14 18.19
N LYS A 82 9.88 -1.04 19.05
CA LYS A 82 9.70 -2.48 18.79
C LYS A 82 8.36 -3.01 19.29
N GLY A 83 7.29 -2.44 18.83
CA GLY A 83 5.96 -2.94 19.16
C GLY A 83 4.97 -2.53 18.09
N TRP A 84 4.28 -3.51 17.56
CA TRP A 84 3.29 -3.30 16.49
C TRP A 84 1.89 -3.63 16.99
N THR A 85 0.90 -3.10 16.30
CA THR A 85 -0.53 -3.36 16.57
C THR A 85 -0.92 -4.81 16.34
N VAL A 86 -0.11 -5.57 15.61
CA VAL A 86 -0.26 -7.01 15.35
C VAL A 86 0.98 -7.77 15.81
N PRO A 87 0.84 -9.03 16.22
CA PRO A 87 2.00 -9.86 16.56
C PRO A 87 2.81 -10.20 15.32
N MET A 88 4.13 -10.13 15.44
CA MET A 88 5.08 -10.60 14.44
C MET A 88 5.84 -11.81 14.98
N ALA A 89 6.01 -12.83 14.14
CA ALA A 89 6.71 -14.04 14.52
C ALA A 89 8.15 -13.73 14.98
N MET A 90 8.59 -14.39 16.03
CA MET A 90 9.95 -14.33 16.57
C MET A 90 10.45 -12.90 16.84
N GLY A 91 9.56 -11.94 17.12
CA GLY A 91 9.92 -10.54 17.36
C GLY A 91 10.52 -9.84 16.13
N MET A 92 10.24 -10.35 14.93
CA MET A 92 10.63 -9.73 13.68
C MET A 92 9.91 -8.39 13.49
N GLU A 93 10.52 -7.51 12.69
CA GLU A 93 9.80 -6.35 12.13
C GLU A 93 8.72 -6.81 11.14
N PRO A 94 7.74 -5.95 10.81
CA PRO A 94 6.70 -6.30 9.84
C PRO A 94 7.26 -6.85 8.54
N TYR A 95 6.85 -8.03 8.19
CA TYR A 95 7.21 -8.79 6.99
C TYR A 95 6.02 -8.98 6.03
N VAL A 96 4.95 -8.20 6.23
CA VAL A 96 3.87 -8.03 5.27
C VAL A 96 3.82 -6.56 4.89
N LYS A 97 4.04 -6.28 3.62
CA LYS A 97 3.94 -4.95 3.01
C LYS A 97 2.47 -4.62 2.73
N ILE A 98 2.08 -3.36 2.95
CA ILE A 98 0.76 -2.86 2.58
C ILE A 98 0.93 -1.82 1.49
N TYR A 99 0.40 -2.12 0.31
CA TYR A 99 0.28 -1.13 -0.75
C TYR A 99 -1.12 -0.52 -0.74
N VAL A 100 -1.21 0.74 -1.13
CA VAL A 100 -2.44 1.52 -1.16
C VAL A 100 -2.69 1.99 -2.59
N ALA A 101 -3.68 1.41 -3.25
CA ALA A 101 -4.12 1.82 -4.59
C ALA A 101 -5.26 2.84 -4.46
N ARG A 102 -5.04 4.04 -5.02
CA ARG A 102 -5.98 5.18 -5.03
C ARG A 102 -6.12 5.73 -6.45
N ALA A 103 -7.04 6.68 -6.64
CA ALA A 103 -7.22 7.36 -7.93
C ALA A 103 -5.98 8.17 -8.37
N ASP A 104 -5.23 8.69 -7.41
CA ASP A 104 -4.05 9.53 -7.60
C ASP A 104 -2.72 8.75 -7.64
N GLY A 105 -2.77 7.41 -7.52
CA GLY A 105 -1.58 6.56 -7.62
C GLY A 105 -1.60 5.34 -6.71
N THR A 106 -0.48 4.66 -6.71
CA THR A 106 -0.22 3.48 -5.87
C THR A 106 0.98 3.74 -4.97
N PHE A 107 0.82 3.45 -3.69
CA PHE A 107 1.78 3.80 -2.66
C PHE A 107 2.12 2.59 -1.80
N LEU A 108 3.37 2.51 -1.31
CA LEU A 108 3.79 1.60 -0.26
C LEU A 108 3.68 2.30 1.09
N TYR A 109 3.00 1.70 2.05
CA TYR A 109 2.97 2.20 3.42
C TYR A 109 4.30 1.92 4.14
N ASP A 110 5.02 2.99 4.47
CA ASP A 110 6.19 2.95 5.34
C ASP A 110 5.72 3.10 6.80
N TRP A 111 5.66 1.98 7.52
CA TRP A 111 5.21 1.96 8.91
C TRP A 111 6.19 2.66 9.88
N ARG A 112 7.48 2.79 9.51
CA ARG A 112 8.48 3.49 10.33
C ARG A 112 8.32 4.99 10.24
N ALA A 113 8.24 5.51 9.03
CA ALA A 113 8.05 6.92 8.77
C ALA A 113 6.59 7.38 8.91
N HIS A 114 5.65 6.44 9.02
CA HIS A 114 4.22 6.65 8.93
C HIS A 114 3.85 7.51 7.73
N ALA A 115 4.23 7.03 6.55
CA ALA A 115 4.11 7.74 5.28
C ALA A 115 3.72 6.79 4.15
N LEU A 116 3.19 7.34 3.07
CA LEU A 116 2.96 6.65 1.81
C LEU A 116 4.09 7.00 0.84
N LYS A 117 4.85 6.01 0.40
CA LYS A 117 5.88 6.14 -0.62
C LYS A 117 5.29 5.86 -1.99
N GLU A 118 5.38 6.80 -2.91
CA GLU A 118 4.87 6.64 -4.26
C GLU A 118 5.59 5.49 -4.99
N VAL A 119 4.82 4.51 -5.46
CA VAL A 119 5.31 3.40 -6.29
C VAL A 119 4.96 3.65 -7.76
N SER A 120 3.76 4.20 -8.01
CA SER A 120 3.28 4.50 -9.36
C SER A 120 2.24 5.62 -9.30
N LYS A 121 2.21 6.46 -10.34
CA LYS A 121 1.16 7.48 -10.52
C LYS A 121 -0.11 6.95 -11.17
N GLU A 122 -0.12 5.66 -11.54
CA GLU A 122 -1.26 5.05 -12.19
C GLU A 122 -2.36 4.65 -11.21
N ASP A 123 -3.61 4.89 -11.60
CA ASP A 123 -4.77 4.29 -10.96
C ASP A 123 -4.88 2.81 -11.36
N VAL A 124 -4.53 1.94 -10.43
CA VAL A 124 -4.52 0.49 -10.67
C VAL A 124 -5.72 -0.24 -10.07
N ARG A 125 -6.66 0.46 -9.40
CA ARG A 125 -7.81 -0.15 -8.69
C ARG A 125 -8.60 -1.11 -9.56
N GLY A 126 -8.79 -0.81 -10.83
CA GLY A 126 -9.48 -1.66 -11.80
C GLY A 126 -8.70 -2.91 -12.23
N ARG A 127 -7.42 -3.02 -11.87
CA ARG A 127 -6.53 -4.10 -12.32
C ARG A 127 -6.15 -5.09 -11.22
N VAL A 128 -6.44 -4.79 -9.96
CA VAL A 128 -5.99 -5.60 -8.81
C VAL A 128 -7.00 -6.65 -8.35
N GLY A 129 -8.30 -6.44 -8.58
CA GLY A 129 -9.36 -7.39 -8.18
C GLY A 129 -9.94 -8.14 -9.36
N LYS A 130 -10.39 -9.39 -9.12
CA LYS A 130 -11.18 -10.17 -10.10
C LYS A 130 -12.64 -9.73 -10.15
N GLN A 131 -13.13 -9.13 -9.05
CA GLN A 131 -14.52 -8.67 -8.91
C GLN A 131 -14.64 -7.22 -9.41
N ASP A 132 -15.62 -6.93 -10.24
CA ASP A 132 -15.84 -5.62 -10.86
C ASP A 132 -16.04 -4.48 -9.85
N PHE A 133 -16.56 -4.78 -8.66
CA PHE A 133 -16.78 -3.78 -7.63
C PHE A 133 -15.46 -3.25 -7.02
N VAL A 134 -14.34 -3.99 -7.13
CA VAL A 134 -13.03 -3.51 -6.65
C VAL A 134 -12.61 -2.27 -7.42
N ALA A 135 -12.87 -2.22 -8.71
CA ALA A 135 -12.59 -1.05 -9.55
C ALA A 135 -13.40 0.20 -9.14
N LYS A 136 -14.52 0.00 -8.43
CA LYS A 136 -15.43 1.08 -7.98
C LYS A 136 -15.08 1.58 -6.58
N ALA A 137 -14.24 0.85 -5.85
CA ALA A 137 -13.83 1.26 -4.51
C ALA A 137 -12.92 2.48 -4.57
N PRO A 138 -13.12 3.49 -3.70
CA PRO A 138 -12.28 4.68 -3.64
C PRO A 138 -10.80 4.37 -3.34
N CYS A 139 -10.55 3.32 -2.57
CA CYS A 139 -9.22 2.88 -2.18
C CYS A 139 -9.17 1.34 -2.10
N THR A 140 -8.01 0.74 -2.36
CA THR A 140 -7.80 -0.70 -2.15
C THR A 140 -6.44 -0.91 -1.49
N LEU A 141 -6.44 -1.57 -0.33
CA LEU A 141 -5.21 -2.06 0.31
C LEU A 141 -4.83 -3.40 -0.33
N ILE A 142 -3.52 -3.60 -0.56
CA ILE A 142 -2.95 -4.82 -1.12
C ILE A 142 -1.90 -5.32 -0.15
N PHE A 143 -2.04 -6.53 0.34
CA PHE A 143 -1.14 -7.15 1.31
C PHE A 143 -0.22 -8.12 0.58
N VAL A 144 1.08 -7.92 0.75
CA VAL A 144 2.12 -8.70 0.05
C VAL A 144 3.15 -9.18 1.06
N SER A 145 3.58 -10.43 0.97
CA SER A 145 4.68 -10.96 1.78
C SER A 145 6.00 -10.23 1.46
N ASP A 146 6.90 -10.12 2.43
CA ASP A 146 8.27 -9.68 2.19
C ASP A 146 9.22 -10.88 2.33
N SER A 147 9.41 -11.60 1.24
CA SER A 147 10.25 -12.81 1.19
C SER A 147 11.68 -12.53 1.67
N ALA A 148 12.26 -11.35 1.38
CA ALA A 148 13.59 -10.99 1.86
C ALA A 148 13.64 -10.73 3.38
N ALA A 149 12.54 -10.30 3.98
CA ALA A 149 12.47 -10.19 5.43
C ALA A 149 12.30 -11.58 6.05
N LEU A 150 11.42 -12.41 5.48
CA LEU A 150 11.11 -13.75 5.95
C LEU A 150 12.31 -14.70 5.87
N SER A 151 13.02 -14.73 4.75
CA SER A 151 14.19 -15.60 4.52
C SER A 151 15.36 -15.38 5.47
N LYS A 152 15.37 -14.27 6.21
CA LYS A 152 16.36 -14.03 7.28
C LYS A 152 16.18 -14.96 8.48
N LYS A 153 14.99 -15.50 8.70
CA LYS A 153 14.64 -16.32 9.88
C LYS A 153 14.02 -17.66 9.52
N PHE A 154 13.31 -17.73 8.42
CA PHE A 154 12.62 -18.92 7.97
C PHE A 154 13.33 -19.50 6.76
N LYS A 155 13.38 -20.82 6.70
CA LYS A 155 13.86 -21.60 5.55
C LYS A 155 12.64 -22.25 4.93
N ASP A 156 12.68 -22.38 3.64
CA ASP A 156 11.64 -23.05 2.86
C ASP A 156 10.25 -22.35 3.04
N ASP A 157 9.17 -23.10 2.93
CA ASP A 157 7.78 -22.61 2.87
C ASP A 157 7.21 -22.08 4.21
N ASP A 158 7.93 -22.26 5.32
CA ASP A 158 7.48 -21.78 6.65
C ASP A 158 7.19 -20.27 6.66
N GLY A 159 7.91 -19.48 5.86
CA GLY A 159 7.74 -18.04 5.75
C GLY A 159 6.37 -17.62 5.24
N GLU A 160 5.80 -18.37 4.30
CA GLU A 160 4.48 -18.10 3.69
C GLU A 160 3.36 -18.26 4.72
N GLU A 161 3.41 -19.32 5.55
CA GLU A 161 2.43 -19.51 6.61
C GLU A 161 2.44 -18.36 7.61
N PHE A 162 3.61 -17.91 8.05
CA PHE A 162 3.74 -16.76 8.95
C PHE A 162 3.23 -15.47 8.31
N ALA A 163 3.50 -15.25 7.02
CA ALA A 163 2.96 -14.11 6.29
C ALA A 163 1.43 -14.14 6.21
N ALA A 164 0.84 -15.28 5.92
CA ALA A 164 -0.60 -15.45 5.86
C ALA A 164 -1.27 -15.19 7.24
N VAL A 165 -0.69 -15.70 8.32
CA VAL A 165 -1.17 -15.47 9.70
C VAL A 165 -1.10 -13.98 10.06
N ALA A 166 0.03 -13.31 9.76
CA ALA A 166 0.19 -11.88 10.01
C ALA A 166 -0.82 -11.06 9.20
N ALA A 167 -1.00 -11.36 7.91
CA ALA A 167 -1.99 -10.70 7.06
C ALA A 167 -3.42 -10.88 7.59
N GLY A 168 -3.76 -12.06 8.11
CA GLY A 168 -5.04 -12.31 8.77
C GLY A 168 -5.27 -11.40 9.97
N ALA A 169 -4.27 -11.24 10.84
CA ALA A 169 -4.34 -10.32 11.98
C ALA A 169 -4.44 -8.85 11.55
N MET A 170 -3.65 -8.44 10.55
CA MET A 170 -3.69 -7.09 9.97
C MET A 170 -5.07 -6.78 9.38
N THR A 171 -5.63 -7.68 8.59
CA THR A 171 -6.93 -7.48 7.93
C THR A 171 -8.07 -7.41 8.94
N GLN A 172 -8.00 -8.16 10.04
CA GLN A 172 -8.97 -8.02 11.14
C GLN A 172 -8.88 -6.65 11.80
N ASN A 173 -7.66 -6.13 12.05
CA ASN A 173 -7.51 -4.78 12.58
C ASN A 173 -8.02 -3.71 11.60
N VAL A 174 -7.82 -3.90 10.29
CA VAL A 174 -8.42 -3.03 9.26
C VAL A 174 -9.95 -3.03 9.37
N TYR A 175 -10.59 -4.20 9.55
CA TYR A 175 -12.04 -4.26 9.74
C TYR A 175 -12.51 -3.48 10.97
N LEU A 176 -11.86 -3.67 12.11
CA LEU A 176 -12.24 -3.02 13.37
C LEU A 176 -12.07 -1.50 13.29
N ALA A 177 -10.90 -1.04 12.82
CA ALA A 177 -10.64 0.39 12.64
C ALA A 177 -11.58 1.04 11.61
N SER A 178 -11.78 0.38 10.48
CA SER A 178 -12.70 0.85 9.44
C SER A 178 -14.13 0.96 9.94
N GLY A 179 -14.61 -0.05 10.71
CA GLY A 179 -15.94 -0.02 11.31
C GLY A 179 -16.14 1.16 12.24
N ALA A 180 -15.14 1.45 13.11
CA ALA A 180 -15.15 2.58 14.04
C ALA A 180 -15.12 3.96 13.32
N LEU A 181 -14.64 4.02 12.07
CA LEU A 181 -14.53 5.23 11.27
C LEU A 181 -15.65 5.36 10.20
N GLY A 182 -16.67 4.49 10.21
CA GLY A 182 -17.72 4.51 9.19
C GLY A 182 -17.26 4.07 7.80
N ILE A 183 -16.11 3.40 7.70
CA ILE A 183 -15.56 2.88 6.45
C ILE A 183 -16.08 1.46 6.20
N GLY A 184 -16.60 1.24 4.99
CA GLY A 184 -16.89 -0.09 4.48
C GLY A 184 -15.65 -0.73 3.87
N THR A 185 -15.36 -1.98 4.21
CA THR A 185 -14.25 -2.74 3.62
C THR A 185 -14.61 -4.20 3.47
N ARG A 186 -13.86 -4.93 2.62
CA ARG A 186 -14.07 -6.35 2.39
C ARG A 186 -12.76 -7.07 2.11
N TYR A 187 -12.48 -8.14 2.83
CA TYR A 187 -11.36 -9.05 2.55
C TYR A 187 -11.62 -9.87 1.27
N ILE A 188 -10.64 -9.94 0.39
CA ILE A 188 -10.69 -10.72 -0.84
C ILE A 188 -9.35 -11.42 -1.02
N ARG A 189 -9.35 -12.78 -1.03
CA ARG A 189 -8.15 -13.56 -1.35
C ARG A 189 -7.94 -13.68 -2.87
N SER A 190 -9.02 -13.78 -3.64
CA SER A 190 -8.98 -13.96 -5.10
C SER A 190 -8.66 -12.66 -5.84
N ALA A 191 -7.46 -12.15 -5.66
CA ALA A 191 -6.94 -11.00 -6.39
C ALA A 191 -6.46 -11.40 -7.81
N ARG A 192 -5.97 -10.43 -8.58
CA ARG A 192 -5.27 -10.65 -9.85
C ARG A 192 -3.76 -10.64 -9.60
N ASP A 193 -3.27 -11.70 -8.98
CA ASP A 193 -1.92 -11.80 -8.46
C ASP A 193 -0.87 -11.42 -9.52
N ASP A 194 -0.88 -12.06 -10.71
CA ASP A 194 0.03 -11.75 -11.83
C ASP A 194 0.02 -10.26 -12.26
N ALA A 195 -1.14 -9.59 -12.16
CA ALA A 195 -1.25 -8.19 -12.50
C ALA A 195 -0.64 -7.30 -11.41
N ILE A 196 -0.87 -7.65 -10.14
CA ILE A 196 -0.31 -6.95 -8.98
C ILE A 196 1.20 -7.08 -8.97
N GLU A 197 1.76 -8.28 -9.18
CA GLU A 197 3.19 -8.54 -9.24
C GLU A 197 3.88 -7.65 -10.28
N ARG A 198 3.33 -7.56 -11.48
CA ARG A 198 3.85 -6.68 -12.55
C ARG A 198 3.73 -5.21 -12.22
N ILE A 199 2.57 -4.76 -11.69
CA ILE A 199 2.31 -3.35 -11.36
C ILE A 199 3.24 -2.86 -10.26
N LEU A 200 3.45 -3.67 -9.23
CA LEU A 200 4.26 -3.35 -8.06
C LEU A 200 5.73 -3.73 -8.23
N SER A 201 6.10 -4.37 -9.34
CA SER A 201 7.44 -4.91 -9.58
C SER A 201 7.92 -5.78 -8.41
N LEU A 202 7.05 -6.69 -7.98
CA LEU A 202 7.35 -7.60 -6.88
C LEU A 202 8.48 -8.55 -7.28
N ARG A 203 9.16 -9.11 -6.28
CA ARG A 203 10.12 -10.20 -6.49
C ARG A 203 9.36 -11.50 -6.72
N ASP A 204 10.00 -12.45 -7.39
CA ASP A 204 9.40 -13.74 -7.72
C ASP A 204 8.91 -14.52 -6.48
N ASP A 205 9.56 -14.29 -5.32
CA ASP A 205 9.22 -14.94 -4.04
C ASP A 205 8.27 -14.09 -3.15
N ASP A 206 7.84 -12.91 -3.59
CA ASP A 206 6.87 -12.08 -2.84
C ASP A 206 5.45 -12.46 -3.23
N ASP A 207 4.61 -12.93 -2.29
CA ASP A 207 3.24 -13.37 -2.55
C ASP A 207 2.21 -12.29 -2.30
N VAL A 208 1.22 -12.21 -3.19
CA VAL A 208 0.00 -11.44 -2.95
C VAL A 208 -0.92 -12.22 -2.01
N LEU A 209 -1.03 -11.77 -0.77
CA LEU A 209 -1.79 -12.48 0.28
C LEU A 209 -3.29 -12.21 0.20
N CYS A 210 -3.67 -10.95 0.02
CA CYS A 210 -5.08 -10.54 -0.15
C CYS A 210 -5.16 -9.07 -0.57
N ILE A 211 -6.39 -8.64 -0.91
CA ILE A 211 -6.73 -7.24 -1.10
C ILE A 211 -7.93 -6.85 -0.24
N MET A 212 -8.03 -5.55 0.12
CA MET A 212 -9.16 -5.00 0.85
C MET A 212 -9.62 -3.67 0.19
N PRO A 213 -10.61 -3.71 -0.72
CA PRO A 213 -11.26 -2.49 -1.18
C PRO A 213 -11.97 -1.81 -0.01
N MET A 214 -11.96 -0.45 0.02
CA MET A 214 -12.56 0.35 1.07
C MET A 214 -13.06 1.71 0.58
N GLY A 215 -13.99 2.27 1.33
CA GLY A 215 -14.53 3.60 1.14
C GLY A 215 -15.44 4.02 2.29
N VAL A 216 -15.68 5.32 2.46
CA VAL A 216 -16.57 5.85 3.49
C VAL A 216 -18.01 5.54 3.10
N LYS A 217 -18.78 4.93 4.01
CA LYS A 217 -20.19 4.60 3.77
C LYS A 217 -21.04 5.87 3.62
N PRO A 218 -22.07 5.86 2.77
CA PRO A 218 -23.03 6.97 2.75
C PRO A 218 -23.65 7.18 4.12
N GLY A 219 -23.66 8.43 4.60
CA GLY A 219 -24.27 8.80 5.90
C GLY A 219 -23.38 8.54 7.13
N ALA A 220 -22.12 8.13 6.94
CA ALA A 220 -21.13 8.00 8.03
C ALA A 220 -20.44 9.33 8.31
#